data_9ba2854bf204eee9d60445a1845187fa
#
_entry.id   9ba2854bf204eee9d60445a1845187fa
#
_cell.length_a   1.000
_cell.length_b   1.000
_cell.length_c   1.000
_cell.angle_alpha   90.00
_cell.angle_beta   90.00
_cell.angle_gamma   90.00
#
_symmetry.space_group_name_H-M   'P 1'
#
loop_
_entity.id
_entity.type
_entity.pdbx_description
1 polymer ?
#
loop_
_entity_poly.entity_id
_entity_poly.type
_entity_poly.pdbx_seq_one_letter_code
_entity_poly.pdbx_strand_id
1 'polypeptide(L)'
;MIVVCEPSCKSFSHEKINEGFLYVINKLHNKDKILFLAHKSHWEILKQSLNNNNIDNSRIEFQNINVSSNSTLSILYTLFFIFKLKNKSIKKMVFLSTSKSLLFCLKHILSINVKKFFVLHGELEELKDNIVIDNKYHDRPKEKLHKKLLKLDFNIFYTKAKSYFNLIDPFYHILKKYSFKKLIEKNHDDNFHYLVISKHIFNNLKNKINVWDLNINYIHYPQLSYEIENQANSLYPKFAIFGYGDSKILYNLNLILKELNIKSPFEIRIIGMDNRSTSLFPWMTCPSNGRNLLRKEMEILLKDIDFNLILYTKDRYNLSCSASIMEAISYCQPIIHLENPCISYYNQNNTIGYDCIDLLSMANRIKKIVLNYNQEIINIENFKFNLNKKRLFFSPDNQIQLFKKVFNA
;
A
#
# COMPACT_ATOMS: atom_id res chain seq x y z
N MET A 1 24.79 -12.78 7.12
CA MET A 1 24.09 -12.13 6.00
C MET A 1 22.61 -12.05 6.33
N ILE A 2 21.95 -10.94 6.00
CA ILE A 2 20.48 -10.80 6.06
C ILE A 2 19.93 -10.96 4.64
N VAL A 3 18.87 -11.73 4.45
CA VAL A 3 18.18 -11.86 3.17
C VAL A 3 16.86 -11.12 3.24
N VAL A 4 16.66 -10.17 2.35
CA VAL A 4 15.38 -9.42 2.20
C VAL A 4 14.79 -9.80 0.84
N CYS A 5 13.55 -10.25 0.82
CA CYS A 5 12.91 -10.76 -0.37
C CYS A 5 11.60 -10.02 -0.66
N GLU A 6 11.46 -9.51 -1.88
CA GLU A 6 10.22 -8.96 -2.41
C GLU A 6 9.76 -9.80 -3.62
N PRO A 7 8.95 -10.85 -3.38
CA PRO A 7 8.61 -11.83 -4.39
C PRO A 7 7.50 -11.41 -5.36
N SER A 8 6.81 -10.28 -5.09
CA SER A 8 5.56 -9.94 -5.78
C SER A 8 5.61 -8.65 -6.58
N CYS A 9 6.52 -7.73 -6.24
CA CYS A 9 6.50 -6.37 -6.77
C CYS A 9 7.34 -6.19 -8.03
N LYS A 10 6.80 -5.37 -8.94
CA LYS A 10 7.49 -4.85 -10.13
C LYS A 10 7.38 -3.33 -10.15
N SER A 11 8.35 -2.70 -10.77
CA SER A 11 8.36 -1.24 -10.96
C SER A 11 8.07 -0.49 -9.65
N PHE A 12 7.14 0.44 -9.64
CA PHE A 12 6.79 1.30 -8.49
C PHE A 12 5.88 0.64 -7.44
N SER A 13 5.48 -0.61 -7.63
CA SER A 13 4.61 -1.31 -6.66
C SER A 13 5.32 -1.44 -5.31
N HIS A 14 4.70 -0.99 -4.21
CA HIS A 14 5.25 -0.98 -2.85
C HIS A 14 6.61 -0.26 -2.70
N GLU A 15 6.98 0.61 -3.63
CA GLU A 15 8.28 1.29 -3.63
C GLU A 15 8.59 1.92 -2.26
N LYS A 16 7.69 2.72 -1.73
CA LYS A 16 7.92 3.50 -0.51
C LYS A 16 8.09 2.67 0.74
N ILE A 17 7.25 1.67 0.91
CA ILE A 17 7.37 0.78 2.08
C ILE A 17 8.64 -0.05 2.01
N ASN A 18 8.99 -0.56 0.82
CA ASN A 18 10.19 -1.37 0.62
C ASN A 18 11.47 -0.54 0.80
N GLU A 19 11.47 0.70 0.35
CA GLU A 19 12.54 1.66 0.60
C GLU A 19 12.76 1.90 2.10
N GLY A 20 11.68 2.18 2.84
CA GLY A 20 11.73 2.37 4.28
C GLY A 20 12.20 1.13 5.02
N PHE A 21 11.76 -0.07 4.62
CA PHE A 21 12.25 -1.33 5.18
C PHE A 21 13.74 -1.54 4.92
N LEU A 22 14.21 -1.32 3.70
CA LEU A 22 15.63 -1.45 3.38
C LEU A 22 16.48 -0.48 4.18
N TYR A 23 16.02 0.76 4.35
CA TYR A 23 16.68 1.75 5.20
C TYR A 23 16.81 1.24 6.64
N VAL A 24 15.71 0.83 7.26
CA VAL A 24 15.71 0.38 8.66
C VAL A 24 16.58 -0.88 8.83
N ILE A 25 16.43 -1.87 7.95
CA ILE A 25 17.23 -3.10 8.00
C ILE A 25 18.72 -2.79 7.85
N ASN A 26 19.08 -1.88 6.94
CA ASN A 26 20.47 -1.44 6.73
C ASN A 26 21.05 -0.74 7.96
N LYS A 27 20.26 0.06 8.65
CA LYS A 27 20.68 0.71 9.94
C LYS A 27 20.82 -0.29 11.08
N LEU A 28 19.84 -1.21 11.24
CA LEU A 28 19.85 -2.20 12.32
C LEU A 28 20.98 -3.22 12.20
N HIS A 29 21.33 -3.59 10.98
CA HIS A 29 22.33 -4.61 10.67
C HIS A 29 23.58 -4.00 10.03
N ASN A 30 24.12 -2.94 10.64
CA ASN A 30 25.22 -2.14 10.10
C ASN A 30 26.54 -2.90 9.88
N LYS A 31 26.69 -4.11 10.42
CA LYS A 31 27.86 -5.00 10.22
C LYS A 31 27.58 -6.15 9.26
N ASP A 32 26.36 -6.33 8.82
CA ASP A 32 25.95 -7.45 7.98
C ASP A 32 25.84 -7.05 6.50
N LYS A 33 26.16 -7.98 5.62
CA LYS A 33 25.75 -7.88 4.21
C LYS A 33 24.26 -8.14 4.11
N ILE A 34 23.58 -7.38 3.27
CA ILE A 34 22.15 -7.52 2.95
C ILE A 34 22.05 -8.02 1.51
N LEU A 35 21.38 -9.12 1.29
CA LEU A 35 21.02 -9.60 -0.04
C LEU A 35 19.55 -9.27 -0.29
N PHE A 36 19.29 -8.35 -1.24
CA PHE A 36 17.94 -7.98 -1.63
C PHE A 36 17.51 -8.71 -2.90
N LEU A 37 16.53 -9.59 -2.76
CA LEU A 37 15.96 -10.41 -3.83
C LEU A 37 14.66 -9.76 -4.31
N ALA A 38 14.65 -9.23 -5.55
CA ALA A 38 13.45 -8.63 -6.14
C ALA A 38 13.54 -8.62 -7.67
N HIS A 39 12.44 -8.29 -8.35
CA HIS A 39 12.46 -8.08 -9.80
C HIS A 39 13.36 -6.89 -10.17
N LYS A 40 14.10 -7.03 -11.27
CA LYS A 40 15.07 -6.01 -11.72
C LYS A 40 14.47 -4.60 -11.79
N SER A 41 13.31 -4.44 -12.43
CA SER A 41 12.64 -3.13 -12.55
C SER A 41 12.23 -2.51 -11.21
N HIS A 42 12.09 -3.32 -10.15
CA HIS A 42 11.75 -2.84 -8.82
C HIS A 42 12.99 -2.41 -8.05
N TRP A 43 14.02 -3.29 -7.99
CA TRP A 43 15.22 -2.94 -7.24
C TRP A 43 16.03 -1.80 -7.87
N GLU A 44 15.98 -1.60 -9.21
CA GLU A 44 16.59 -0.45 -9.85
C GLU A 44 15.99 0.87 -9.37
N ILE A 45 14.65 0.94 -9.25
CA ILE A 45 13.94 2.09 -8.71
C ILE A 45 14.33 2.32 -7.25
N LEU A 46 14.32 1.27 -6.41
CA LEU A 46 14.70 1.39 -5.00
C LEU A 46 16.15 1.85 -4.84
N LYS A 47 17.07 1.29 -5.61
CA LYS A 47 18.48 1.69 -5.58
C LYS A 47 18.66 3.17 -5.95
N GLN A 48 17.95 3.61 -6.98
CA GLN A 48 17.96 5.04 -7.37
C GLN A 48 17.35 5.92 -6.28
N SER A 49 16.25 5.50 -5.66
CA SER A 49 15.60 6.24 -4.58
C SER A 49 16.49 6.34 -3.34
N LEU A 50 17.15 5.25 -2.94
CA LEU A 50 18.12 5.26 -1.82
C LEU A 50 19.28 6.21 -2.10
N ASN A 51 19.82 6.21 -3.32
CA ASN A 51 20.90 7.13 -3.73
C ASN A 51 20.44 8.60 -3.68
N ASN A 52 19.24 8.89 -4.21
CA ASN A 52 18.69 10.26 -4.21
C ASN A 52 18.46 10.80 -2.79
N ASN A 53 18.23 9.92 -1.83
CA ASN A 53 18.07 10.26 -0.41
C ASN A 53 19.40 10.18 0.38
N ASN A 54 20.54 10.07 -0.29
CA ASN A 54 21.88 9.95 0.32
C ASN A 54 22.00 8.80 1.33
N ILE A 55 21.26 7.70 1.10
CA ILE A 55 21.29 6.53 1.95
C ILE A 55 22.40 5.60 1.46
N ASP A 56 23.38 5.34 2.33
CA ASP A 56 24.44 4.36 2.03
C ASP A 56 23.84 2.97 1.79
N ASN A 57 23.99 2.48 0.59
CA ASN A 57 23.53 1.15 0.18
C ASN A 57 24.68 0.23 -0.26
N SER A 58 25.92 0.57 0.07
CA SER A 58 27.12 -0.18 -0.32
C SER A 58 27.13 -1.64 0.14
N ARG A 59 26.40 -1.94 1.23
CA ARG A 59 26.27 -3.27 1.80
C ARG A 59 25.08 -4.06 1.28
N ILE A 60 24.25 -3.44 0.40
CA ILE A 60 23.07 -4.08 -0.19
C ILE A 60 23.45 -4.65 -1.56
N GLU A 61 23.50 -5.96 -1.64
CA GLU A 61 23.65 -6.68 -2.90
C GLU A 61 22.26 -6.90 -3.51
N PHE A 62 22.00 -6.33 -4.68
CA PHE A 62 20.73 -6.45 -5.39
C PHE A 62 20.79 -7.64 -6.37
N GLN A 63 19.89 -8.58 -6.18
CA GLN A 63 19.80 -9.80 -7.00
C GLN A 63 18.44 -9.91 -7.68
N ASN A 64 18.45 -10.11 -8.99
CA ASN A 64 17.21 -10.27 -9.75
C ASN A 64 16.58 -11.63 -9.48
N ILE A 65 15.27 -11.61 -9.16
CA ILE A 65 14.38 -12.76 -9.24
C ILE A 65 13.29 -12.48 -10.29
N ASN A 66 12.93 -13.50 -11.05
CA ASN A 66 11.86 -13.34 -12.03
C ASN A 66 10.50 -13.32 -11.33
N VAL A 67 9.81 -12.18 -11.41
CA VAL A 67 8.42 -12.04 -10.98
C VAL A 67 7.54 -12.15 -12.22
N SER A 68 6.75 -13.18 -12.30
CA SER A 68 5.80 -13.43 -13.38
C SER A 68 4.44 -12.78 -13.06
N SER A 69 3.63 -12.53 -14.07
CA SER A 69 2.19 -12.28 -13.90
C SER A 69 1.47 -13.53 -13.34
N ASN A 70 2.06 -14.70 -13.53
CA ASN A 70 1.64 -15.93 -12.86
C ASN A 70 2.30 -16.02 -11.48
N SER A 71 1.50 -15.90 -10.44
CA SER A 71 1.95 -15.94 -9.04
C SER A 71 2.71 -17.23 -8.70
N THR A 72 2.32 -18.38 -9.26
CA THR A 72 2.96 -19.67 -9.03
C THR A 72 4.40 -19.70 -9.53
N LEU A 73 4.66 -19.19 -10.73
CA LEU A 73 6.03 -19.12 -11.27
C LEU A 73 6.91 -18.17 -10.43
N SER A 74 6.38 -17.04 -9.99
CA SER A 74 7.12 -16.13 -9.11
C SER A 74 7.53 -16.81 -7.80
N ILE A 75 6.63 -17.62 -7.23
CA ILE A 75 6.92 -18.39 -6.03
C ILE A 75 8.01 -19.41 -6.29
N LEU A 76 7.93 -20.18 -7.38
CA LEU A 76 8.94 -21.18 -7.74
C LEU A 76 10.32 -20.54 -7.92
N TYR A 77 10.41 -19.40 -8.60
CA TYR A 77 11.68 -18.67 -8.72
C TYR A 77 12.21 -18.21 -7.36
N THR A 78 11.34 -17.68 -6.50
CA THR A 78 11.72 -17.28 -5.15
C THR A 78 12.25 -18.46 -4.35
N LEU A 79 11.54 -19.59 -4.34
CA LEU A 79 11.94 -20.80 -3.63
C LEU A 79 13.27 -21.38 -4.15
N PHE A 80 13.48 -21.37 -5.47
CA PHE A 80 14.73 -21.80 -6.08
C PHE A 80 15.93 -20.95 -5.61
N PHE A 81 15.78 -19.63 -5.56
CA PHE A 81 16.83 -18.77 -5.03
C PHE A 81 17.08 -19.01 -3.55
N ILE A 82 16.01 -19.13 -2.74
CA ILE A 82 16.14 -19.44 -1.31
C ILE A 82 16.84 -20.79 -1.10
N PHE A 83 16.52 -21.79 -1.92
CA PHE A 83 17.18 -23.10 -1.87
C PHE A 83 18.67 -23.00 -2.16
N LYS A 84 19.08 -22.23 -3.18
CA LYS A 84 20.50 -21.98 -3.48
C LYS A 84 21.25 -21.30 -2.33
N LEU A 85 20.54 -20.56 -1.49
CA LEU A 85 21.13 -19.88 -0.34
C LEU A 85 21.26 -20.79 0.89
N LYS A 86 20.72 -22.03 0.88
CA LYS A 86 20.68 -22.94 2.03
C LYS A 86 22.06 -23.17 2.66
N ASN A 87 23.11 -23.19 1.85
CA ASN A 87 24.48 -23.43 2.30
C ASN A 87 25.23 -22.14 2.70
N LYS A 88 24.57 -20.95 2.62
CA LYS A 88 25.18 -19.69 3.04
C LYS A 88 24.82 -19.40 4.50
N SER A 89 25.71 -18.73 5.22
CA SER A 89 25.45 -18.31 6.61
C SER A 89 24.41 -17.17 6.63
N ILE A 90 23.12 -17.55 6.66
CA ILE A 90 22.01 -16.63 6.75
C ILE A 90 21.65 -16.46 8.23
N LYS A 91 21.56 -15.23 8.70
CA LYS A 91 21.12 -14.90 10.06
C LYS A 91 19.60 -14.75 10.17
N LYS A 92 19.00 -14.08 9.19
CA LYS A 92 17.56 -13.78 9.14
C LYS A 92 17.08 -13.68 7.69
N MET A 93 15.79 -13.94 7.48
CA MET A 93 15.08 -13.69 6.23
C MET A 93 13.89 -12.78 6.47
N VAL A 94 13.72 -11.78 5.62
CA VAL A 94 12.60 -10.83 5.69
C VAL A 94 11.87 -10.83 4.36
N PHE A 95 10.59 -11.18 4.35
CA PHE A 95 9.73 -11.16 3.18
C PHE A 95 8.88 -9.91 3.24
N LEU A 96 9.12 -8.96 2.33
CA LEU A 96 8.42 -7.65 2.29
C LEU A 96 7.01 -7.75 1.73
N SER A 97 6.71 -8.81 1.00
CA SER A 97 5.36 -9.24 0.67
C SER A 97 5.28 -10.76 0.78
N THR A 98 4.09 -11.28 0.99
CA THR A 98 3.89 -12.72 1.07
C THR A 98 2.59 -13.14 0.39
N SER A 99 2.48 -14.41 0.05
CA SER A 99 1.25 -15.02 -0.45
C SER A 99 0.99 -16.31 0.30
N LYS A 100 -0.26 -16.79 0.27
CA LYS A 100 -0.59 -18.09 0.86
C LYS A 100 0.32 -19.20 0.35
N SER A 101 0.56 -19.21 -0.96
CA SER A 101 1.38 -20.24 -1.61
C SER A 101 2.83 -20.18 -1.17
N LEU A 102 3.41 -18.99 -1.08
CA LEU A 102 4.78 -18.82 -0.60
C LEU A 102 4.90 -19.27 0.87
N LEU A 103 3.98 -18.82 1.72
CA LEU A 103 3.96 -19.19 3.13
C LEU A 103 3.80 -20.70 3.32
N PHE A 104 2.89 -21.32 2.55
CA PHE A 104 2.70 -22.78 2.56
C PHE A 104 4.00 -23.52 2.20
N CYS A 105 4.65 -23.11 1.10
CA CYS A 105 5.89 -23.75 0.66
C CYS A 105 7.02 -23.60 1.67
N LEU A 106 7.17 -22.42 2.28
CA LEU A 106 8.20 -22.18 3.29
C LEU A 106 7.96 -22.94 4.59
N LYS A 107 6.69 -23.22 4.94
CA LYS A 107 6.35 -24.02 6.12
C LYS A 107 6.49 -25.52 5.91
N HIS A 108 6.17 -26.02 4.71
CA HIS A 108 6.01 -27.45 4.49
C HIS A 108 7.04 -28.08 3.53
N ILE A 109 7.68 -27.30 2.67
CA ILE A 109 8.57 -27.82 1.63
C ILE A 109 10.03 -27.44 1.89
N LEU A 110 10.28 -26.22 2.36
CA LEU A 110 11.62 -25.67 2.51
C LEU A 110 11.97 -25.47 3.99
N SER A 111 12.60 -26.49 4.58
CA SER A 111 13.12 -26.37 5.95
C SER A 111 14.46 -25.63 5.94
N ILE A 112 14.42 -24.34 6.36
CA ILE A 112 15.61 -23.54 6.63
C ILE A 112 15.50 -23.06 8.06
N ASN A 113 16.46 -23.46 8.89
CA ASN A 113 16.45 -23.15 10.32
C ASN A 113 17.02 -21.73 10.57
N VAL A 114 16.26 -20.71 10.17
CA VAL A 114 16.54 -19.29 10.43
C VAL A 114 15.25 -18.56 10.74
N LYS A 115 15.31 -17.49 11.52
CA LYS A 115 14.15 -16.62 11.76
C LYS A 115 13.68 -15.97 10.46
N LYS A 116 12.37 -16.10 10.17
CA LYS A 116 11.70 -15.60 8.97
C LYS A 116 10.63 -14.59 9.38
N PHE A 117 10.73 -13.40 8.86
CA PHE A 117 9.80 -12.30 9.11
C PHE A 117 8.95 -12.06 7.86
N PHE A 118 7.63 -12.09 8.01
CA PHE A 118 6.67 -11.92 6.92
C PHE A 118 5.87 -10.65 7.12
N VAL A 119 6.07 -9.67 6.25
CA VAL A 119 5.26 -8.45 6.24
C VAL A 119 3.93 -8.75 5.56
N LEU A 120 2.84 -8.53 6.31
CA LEU A 120 1.48 -8.79 5.85
C LEU A 120 0.81 -7.48 5.42
N HIS A 121 0.42 -7.40 4.16
CA HIS A 121 -0.24 -6.23 3.58
C HIS A 121 -1.75 -6.42 3.47
N GLY A 122 -2.21 -7.10 2.42
CA GLY A 122 -3.62 -7.32 2.12
C GLY A 122 -4.13 -8.73 2.44
N GLU A 123 -3.24 -9.65 2.81
CA GLU A 123 -3.57 -11.07 3.04
C GLU A 123 -4.55 -11.26 4.20
N LEU A 124 -4.51 -10.36 5.18
CA LEU A 124 -5.39 -10.38 6.34
C LEU A 124 -6.82 -9.95 6.03
N GLU A 125 -7.07 -9.32 4.89
CA GLU A 125 -8.42 -8.89 4.50
C GLU A 125 -9.39 -10.07 4.33
N GLU A 126 -8.88 -11.29 4.14
CA GLU A 126 -9.70 -12.52 4.17
C GLU A 126 -10.29 -12.83 5.54
N LEU A 127 -9.76 -12.24 6.61
CA LEU A 127 -10.24 -12.43 7.98
C LEU A 127 -11.36 -11.44 8.33
N LYS A 128 -11.76 -10.58 7.40
CA LYS A 128 -12.97 -9.77 7.57
C LYS A 128 -14.15 -10.71 7.85
N ASP A 129 -14.98 -10.34 8.80
CA ASP A 129 -16.26 -10.99 8.97
C ASP A 129 -16.99 -10.87 7.64
N ASN A 130 -17.69 -11.93 7.24
CA ASN A 130 -18.61 -11.90 6.11
C ASN A 130 -19.78 -10.95 6.46
N ILE A 131 -19.48 -9.66 6.54
CA ILE A 131 -20.50 -8.64 6.34
C ILE A 131 -20.98 -8.95 4.94
N VAL A 132 -22.26 -9.32 4.82
CA VAL A 132 -22.93 -9.50 3.53
C VAL A 132 -22.66 -8.21 2.76
N ILE A 133 -21.55 -8.22 2.03
CA ILE A 133 -21.25 -7.14 1.09
C ILE A 133 -22.31 -7.35 0.05
N ASP A 134 -23.24 -6.42 0.00
CA ASP A 134 -24.22 -6.36 -1.07
C ASP A 134 -23.39 -6.33 -2.36
N ASN A 135 -23.26 -7.47 -3.01
CA ASN A 135 -22.40 -7.71 -4.19
C ASN A 135 -22.74 -6.80 -5.38
N LYS A 136 -23.74 -5.93 -5.24
CA LYS A 136 -24.09 -4.88 -6.22
C LYS A 136 -22.98 -3.86 -6.46
N TYR A 137 -21.94 -3.79 -5.61
CA TYR A 137 -20.89 -2.77 -5.71
C TYR A 137 -19.55 -3.26 -6.30
N HIS A 138 -19.40 -4.57 -6.56
CA HIS A 138 -18.14 -5.14 -7.06
C HIS A 138 -18.14 -5.56 -8.53
N ASP A 139 -19.19 -5.26 -9.28
CA ASP A 139 -19.15 -5.41 -10.75
C ASP A 139 -18.19 -4.40 -11.36
N ARG A 140 -16.91 -4.77 -11.35
CA ARG A 140 -15.92 -4.08 -12.19
C ARG A 140 -16.29 -4.30 -13.65
N PRO A 141 -16.46 -3.26 -14.46
CA PRO A 141 -16.76 -3.40 -15.88
C PRO A 141 -15.56 -3.91 -16.70
N LYS A 142 -14.65 -4.69 -16.09
CA LYS A 142 -13.45 -5.22 -16.74
C LYS A 142 -13.69 -6.37 -17.70
N GLU A 143 -14.83 -7.04 -17.63
CA GLU A 143 -14.99 -8.27 -18.40
C GLU A 143 -15.46 -8.11 -19.84
N LYS A 144 -16.16 -7.04 -20.18
CA LYS A 144 -16.75 -6.94 -21.54
C LYS A 144 -15.78 -6.46 -22.62
N LEU A 145 -14.79 -5.65 -22.30
CA LEU A 145 -13.82 -5.15 -23.28
C LEU A 145 -12.71 -6.17 -23.56
N HIS A 146 -12.24 -6.89 -22.52
CA HIS A 146 -11.22 -7.93 -22.69
C HIS A 146 -11.71 -9.16 -23.45
N LYS A 147 -13.00 -9.53 -23.31
CA LYS A 147 -13.58 -10.68 -24.03
C LYS A 147 -13.74 -10.42 -25.53
N LYS A 148 -13.77 -9.17 -25.98
CA LYS A 148 -13.94 -8.83 -27.40
C LYS A 148 -12.63 -8.75 -28.18
N LEU A 149 -11.50 -8.44 -27.48
CA LEU A 149 -10.16 -8.38 -28.10
C LEU A 149 -9.42 -9.73 -28.11
N LEU A 150 -9.84 -10.68 -27.27
CA LEU A 150 -9.22 -12.03 -27.18
C LEU A 150 -9.89 -13.08 -28.06
N LYS A 151 -10.80 -12.71 -28.95
CA LYS A 151 -11.49 -13.65 -29.86
C LYS A 151 -10.74 -13.93 -31.17
N LEU A 152 -9.58 -13.33 -31.38
CA LEU A 152 -8.73 -13.60 -32.53
C LEU A 152 -7.50 -14.40 -32.10
N ASP A 153 -7.48 -15.67 -32.50
CA ASP A 153 -6.33 -16.61 -32.60
C ASP A 153 -5.57 -17.13 -31.37
N PHE A 154 -6.00 -16.90 -30.14
CA PHE A 154 -5.34 -17.46 -28.96
C PHE A 154 -5.88 -18.83 -28.50
N ASN A 155 -6.94 -19.35 -29.11
CA ASN A 155 -7.61 -20.58 -28.63
C ASN A 155 -6.77 -21.85 -28.77
N ILE A 156 -5.85 -21.94 -29.71
CA ILE A 156 -5.02 -23.15 -29.92
C ILE A 156 -3.83 -23.20 -28.95
N PHE A 157 -3.26 -22.05 -28.65
CA PHE A 157 -2.17 -21.95 -27.67
C PHE A 157 -2.70 -22.07 -26.23
N TYR A 158 -3.88 -21.51 -25.93
CA TYR A 158 -4.51 -21.55 -24.61
C TYR A 158 -5.02 -22.96 -24.25
N THR A 159 -5.53 -23.72 -25.18
CA THR A 159 -5.95 -25.11 -24.92
C THR A 159 -4.77 -26.05 -24.71
N LYS A 160 -3.65 -25.91 -25.41
CA LYS A 160 -2.42 -26.67 -25.15
C LYS A 160 -1.76 -26.23 -23.83
N ALA A 161 -1.68 -24.93 -23.55
CA ALA A 161 -1.19 -24.43 -22.26
C ALA A 161 -2.09 -24.88 -21.10
N LYS A 162 -3.42 -24.92 -21.27
CA LYS A 162 -4.37 -25.36 -20.24
C LYS A 162 -4.21 -26.84 -19.88
N SER A 163 -3.81 -27.71 -20.81
CA SER A 163 -3.51 -29.12 -20.51
C SER A 163 -2.21 -29.29 -19.72
N TYR A 164 -1.20 -28.44 -19.96
CA TYR A 164 0.02 -28.40 -19.12
C TYR A 164 -0.23 -27.72 -17.76
N PHE A 165 -1.12 -26.74 -17.70
CA PHE A 165 -1.52 -26.05 -16.45
C PHE A 165 -2.40 -26.94 -15.54
N ASN A 166 -3.15 -27.89 -16.07
CA ASN A 166 -3.92 -28.85 -15.27
C ASN A 166 -3.03 -29.79 -14.45
N LEU A 167 -1.75 -29.94 -14.79
CA LEU A 167 -0.76 -30.66 -13.97
C LEU A 167 -0.24 -29.82 -12.77
N ILE A 168 -0.37 -28.48 -12.81
CA ILE A 168 0.00 -27.57 -11.73
C ILE A 168 -1.20 -27.27 -10.82
N ASP A 169 -2.39 -27.66 -11.22
CA ASP A 169 -3.68 -27.38 -10.57
C ASP A 169 -3.90 -28.09 -9.21
N PRO A 170 -3.30 -29.25 -8.87
CA PRO A 170 -3.44 -29.81 -7.52
C PRO A 170 -2.93 -28.83 -6.44
N PHE A 171 -1.89 -28.06 -6.73
CA PHE A 171 -1.38 -27.05 -5.81
C PHE A 171 -2.36 -25.91 -5.60
N TYR A 172 -3.02 -25.42 -6.65
CA TYR A 172 -4.03 -24.38 -6.58
C TYR A 172 -5.26 -24.86 -5.78
N HIS A 173 -5.73 -26.08 -6.01
CA HIS A 173 -6.86 -26.67 -5.29
C HIS A 173 -6.55 -26.93 -3.81
N ILE A 174 -5.31 -27.37 -3.49
CA ILE A 174 -4.86 -27.53 -2.10
C ILE A 174 -4.83 -26.16 -1.41
N LEU A 175 -4.24 -25.16 -2.08
CA LEU A 175 -4.11 -23.80 -1.53
C LEU A 175 -5.45 -23.06 -1.40
N LYS A 176 -6.41 -23.36 -2.27
CA LYS A 176 -7.77 -22.80 -2.17
C LYS A 176 -8.53 -23.32 -0.94
N LYS A 177 -8.20 -24.53 -0.46
CA LYS A 177 -8.77 -25.13 0.76
C LYS A 177 -8.15 -24.56 2.05
N TYR A 178 -6.97 -23.93 1.99
CA TYR A 178 -6.33 -23.32 3.15
C TYR A 178 -6.67 -21.83 3.22
N SER A 179 -7.43 -21.43 4.26
CA SER A 179 -7.53 -20.02 4.60
C SER A 179 -6.18 -19.52 5.11
N PHE A 180 -5.91 -18.24 4.97
CA PHE A 180 -4.68 -17.62 5.49
C PHE A 180 -4.57 -17.84 7.02
N LYS A 181 -5.70 -17.75 7.72
CA LYS A 181 -5.82 -18.09 9.16
C LYS A 181 -5.26 -19.47 9.46
N LYS A 182 -5.76 -20.51 8.77
CA LYS A 182 -5.27 -21.90 8.97
C LYS A 182 -3.80 -22.05 8.68
N LEU A 183 -3.24 -21.32 7.70
CA LEU A 183 -1.82 -21.36 7.40
C LEU A 183 -0.95 -20.73 8.48
N ILE A 184 -1.43 -19.67 9.13
CA ILE A 184 -0.72 -19.05 10.25
C ILE A 184 -0.80 -19.94 11.48
N GLU A 185 -2.00 -20.44 11.83
CA GLU A 185 -2.28 -21.21 13.06
C GLU A 185 -1.71 -22.63 13.04
N LYS A 186 -1.64 -23.25 11.84
CA LYS A 186 -1.18 -24.62 11.72
C LYS A 186 0.34 -24.73 11.75
N ASN A 187 0.87 -25.70 12.52
CA ASN A 187 2.30 -25.95 12.69
C ASN A 187 3.05 -24.68 13.07
N HIS A 188 2.79 -24.21 14.29
CA HIS A 188 3.54 -23.11 14.87
C HIS A 188 5.04 -23.49 14.89
N ASP A 189 5.87 -22.63 14.32
CA ASP A 189 7.33 -22.74 14.32
C ASP A 189 7.85 -21.38 14.83
N ASP A 190 8.61 -21.40 15.89
CA ASP A 190 9.18 -20.19 16.53
C ASP A 190 10.05 -19.35 15.59
N ASN A 191 10.48 -19.94 14.48
CA ASN A 191 11.20 -19.21 13.43
C ASN A 191 10.30 -18.37 12.51
N PHE A 192 8.96 -18.47 12.61
CA PHE A 192 8.05 -17.71 11.79
C PHE A 192 7.47 -16.54 12.58
N HIS A 193 7.80 -15.33 12.16
CA HIS A 193 7.31 -14.08 12.73
C HIS A 193 6.48 -13.34 11.69
N TYR A 194 5.32 -12.83 12.09
CA TYR A 194 4.43 -12.09 11.21
C TYR A 194 4.38 -10.63 11.63
N LEU A 195 4.52 -9.73 10.66
CA LEU A 195 4.57 -8.29 10.89
C LEU A 195 3.39 -7.62 10.21
N VAL A 196 2.53 -7.00 11.00
CA VAL A 196 1.50 -6.10 10.48
C VAL A 196 2.01 -4.66 10.52
N ILE A 197 1.65 -3.86 9.54
CA ILE A 197 2.26 -2.54 9.30
C ILE A 197 1.49 -1.37 9.93
N SER A 198 0.73 -1.66 10.98
CA SER A 198 0.07 -0.64 11.81
C SER A 198 -0.42 -1.24 13.11
N LYS A 199 -0.37 -0.46 14.19
CA LYS A 199 -1.00 -0.82 15.47
C LYS A 199 -2.52 -0.96 15.35
N HIS A 200 -3.16 -0.21 14.47
CA HIS A 200 -4.59 -0.35 14.14
C HIS A 200 -4.91 -1.76 13.64
N ILE A 201 -4.16 -2.25 12.64
CA ILE A 201 -4.32 -3.60 12.11
C ILE A 201 -4.13 -4.65 13.20
N PHE A 202 -3.08 -4.50 14.01
CA PHE A 202 -2.79 -5.41 15.11
C PHE A 202 -3.93 -5.46 16.14
N ASN A 203 -4.50 -4.32 16.49
CA ASN A 203 -5.63 -4.26 17.43
C ASN A 203 -6.89 -4.93 16.85
N ASN A 204 -7.19 -4.71 15.58
CA ASN A 204 -8.32 -5.37 14.91
C ASN A 204 -8.11 -6.89 14.77
N LEU A 205 -6.85 -7.30 14.55
CA LEU A 205 -6.50 -8.71 14.39
C LEU A 205 -6.67 -9.52 15.68
N LYS A 206 -6.38 -8.92 16.85
CA LYS A 206 -6.55 -9.56 18.16
C LYS A 206 -7.95 -10.13 18.39
N ASN A 207 -8.97 -9.49 17.81
CA ASN A 207 -10.35 -9.91 17.92
C ASN A 207 -10.70 -11.11 17.02
N LYS A 208 -9.79 -11.55 16.16
CA LYS A 208 -10.03 -12.55 15.13
C LYS A 208 -9.16 -13.79 15.25
N ILE A 209 -7.96 -13.63 15.77
CA ILE A 209 -6.98 -14.70 15.98
C ILE A 209 -6.15 -14.42 17.25
N ASN A 210 -5.59 -15.49 17.83
CA ASN A 210 -4.66 -15.34 18.95
C ASN A 210 -3.28 -14.86 18.46
N VAL A 211 -3.08 -13.55 18.47
CA VAL A 211 -1.85 -12.94 17.93
C VAL A 211 -0.60 -13.28 18.74
N TRP A 212 -0.77 -13.61 20.04
CA TRP A 212 0.36 -13.84 20.94
C TRP A 212 1.03 -15.19 20.70
N ASP A 213 0.22 -16.23 20.54
CA ASP A 213 0.73 -17.59 20.30
C ASP A 213 1.28 -17.76 18.88
N LEU A 214 1.11 -16.77 17.99
CA LEU A 214 1.47 -16.86 16.59
C LEU A 214 2.67 -15.98 16.19
N ASN A 215 3.42 -15.44 17.16
CA ASN A 215 4.52 -14.51 16.88
C ASN A 215 4.13 -13.35 15.95
N ILE A 216 2.89 -12.83 16.09
CA ILE A 216 2.42 -11.68 15.33
C ILE A 216 2.77 -10.41 16.09
N ASN A 217 3.50 -9.52 15.46
CA ASN A 217 3.88 -8.22 15.99
C ASN A 217 3.44 -7.12 15.03
N TYR A 218 3.40 -5.88 15.52
CA TYR A 218 3.22 -4.74 14.64
C TYR A 218 4.50 -3.91 14.55
N ILE A 219 4.63 -3.29 13.42
CA ILE A 219 5.53 -2.17 13.15
C ILE A 219 4.71 -1.05 12.56
N HIS A 220 5.21 0.17 12.56
CA HIS A 220 4.58 1.20 11.76
C HIS A 220 5.15 1.19 10.34
N TYR A 221 4.34 1.65 9.39
CA TYR A 221 4.74 1.81 7.99
C TYR A 221 5.97 2.72 7.91
N PRO A 222 7.16 2.18 7.57
CA PRO A 222 8.37 2.99 7.53
C PRO A 222 8.40 3.75 6.22
N GLN A 223 8.14 5.04 6.26
CA GLN A 223 8.15 5.88 5.07
C GLN A 223 9.16 7.01 5.21
N LEU A 224 10.06 7.11 4.24
CA LEU A 224 10.94 8.27 4.13
C LEU A 224 10.10 9.49 3.83
N SER A 225 10.35 10.57 4.54
CA SER A 225 9.67 11.85 4.33
C SER A 225 10.34 12.63 3.20
N TYR A 226 9.51 13.32 2.43
CA TYR A 226 9.97 14.21 1.37
C TYR A 226 9.60 15.63 1.72
N GLU A 227 10.53 16.54 1.53
CA GLU A 227 10.23 17.95 1.63
C GLU A 227 9.60 18.40 0.32
N ILE A 228 8.38 18.91 0.42
CA ILE A 228 7.75 19.66 -0.67
C ILE A 228 7.91 21.12 -0.31
N GLU A 229 8.59 21.87 -1.17
CA GLU A 229 8.56 23.33 -1.10
C GLU A 229 7.10 23.78 -1.28
N ASN A 230 6.52 24.33 -0.23
CA ASN A 230 5.19 24.91 -0.30
C ASN A 230 5.23 26.09 -1.28
N GLN A 231 4.41 26.03 -2.30
CA GLN A 231 4.14 27.22 -3.11
C GLN A 231 3.20 28.16 -2.36
N ALA A 232 3.28 29.43 -2.73
CA ALA A 232 2.38 30.46 -2.22
C ALA A 232 0.90 30.02 -2.37
N ASN A 233 0.07 30.43 -1.44
CA ASN A 233 -1.35 30.09 -1.41
C ASN A 233 -2.02 30.35 -2.76
N SER A 234 -2.76 29.36 -3.22
CA SER A 234 -3.57 29.46 -4.42
C SER A 234 -4.65 30.52 -4.24
N LEU A 235 -5.14 31.11 -5.34
CA LEU A 235 -6.25 32.06 -5.32
C LEU A 235 -7.60 31.39 -4.94
N TYR A 236 -7.69 30.09 -5.06
CA TYR A 236 -8.87 29.28 -4.76
C TYR A 236 -8.43 27.89 -4.27
N PRO A 237 -9.29 27.20 -3.47
CA PRO A 237 -8.92 25.91 -2.90
C PRO A 237 -8.79 24.81 -3.95
N LYS A 238 -7.76 23.97 -3.78
CA LYS A 238 -7.48 22.83 -4.61
C LYS A 238 -7.47 21.55 -3.79
N PHE A 239 -8.22 20.59 -4.29
CA PHE A 239 -8.34 19.25 -3.70
C PHE A 239 -7.66 18.23 -4.60
N ALA A 240 -7.11 17.17 -4.04
CA ALA A 240 -6.56 16.07 -4.82
C ALA A 240 -7.11 14.71 -4.39
N ILE A 241 -7.03 13.75 -5.29
CA ILE A 241 -7.27 12.34 -5.03
C ILE A 241 -6.06 11.57 -5.52
N PHE A 242 -5.39 10.83 -4.61
CA PHE A 242 -4.21 10.03 -4.93
C PHE A 242 -4.58 8.58 -5.21
N GLY A 243 -3.90 8.00 -6.20
CA GLY A 243 -3.95 6.56 -6.47
C GLY A 243 -5.33 6.06 -6.87
N TYR A 244 -5.68 4.87 -6.41
CA TYR A 244 -6.95 4.24 -6.71
C TYR A 244 -8.04 4.70 -5.73
N GLY A 245 -8.79 5.72 -6.08
CA GLY A 245 -10.05 6.04 -5.42
C GLY A 245 -11.19 5.15 -5.92
N ASP A 246 -12.35 5.23 -5.27
CA ASP A 246 -13.58 4.64 -5.79
C ASP A 246 -14.21 5.63 -6.78
N SER A 247 -14.18 5.30 -8.07
CA SER A 247 -14.70 6.17 -9.14
C SER A 247 -16.21 6.42 -9.01
N LYS A 248 -16.98 5.49 -8.43
CA LYS A 248 -18.41 5.66 -8.19
C LYS A 248 -18.67 6.64 -7.03
N ILE A 249 -17.90 6.52 -5.95
CA ILE A 249 -17.99 7.45 -4.82
C ILE A 249 -17.62 8.86 -5.30
N LEU A 250 -16.55 8.99 -6.09
CA LEU A 250 -16.15 10.27 -6.69
C LEU A 250 -17.23 10.86 -7.58
N TYR A 251 -17.83 10.05 -8.45
CA TYR A 251 -18.91 10.49 -9.34
C TYR A 251 -20.11 11.00 -8.52
N ASN A 252 -20.55 10.26 -7.51
CA ASN A 252 -21.66 10.65 -6.63
C ASN A 252 -21.34 11.93 -5.85
N LEU A 253 -20.12 12.10 -5.34
CA LEU A 253 -19.69 13.35 -4.70
C LEU A 253 -19.83 14.54 -5.67
N ASN A 254 -19.40 14.37 -6.91
CA ASN A 254 -19.48 15.44 -7.91
C ASN A 254 -20.93 15.78 -8.31
N LEU A 255 -21.85 14.80 -8.32
CA LEU A 255 -23.28 15.08 -8.51
C LEU A 255 -23.82 15.97 -7.38
N ILE A 256 -23.51 15.67 -6.12
CA ILE A 256 -23.92 16.48 -4.98
C ILE A 256 -23.29 17.88 -5.06
N LEU A 257 -22.01 18.00 -5.41
CA LEU A 257 -21.36 19.32 -5.60
C LEU A 257 -22.02 20.14 -6.69
N LYS A 258 -22.48 19.50 -7.78
CA LYS A 258 -23.24 20.14 -8.86
C LYS A 258 -24.59 20.68 -8.35
N GLU A 259 -25.32 19.90 -7.56
CA GLU A 259 -26.58 20.30 -6.95
C GLU A 259 -26.38 21.47 -5.95
N LEU A 260 -25.27 21.49 -5.22
CA LEU A 260 -24.95 22.59 -4.29
C LEU A 260 -24.64 23.91 -5.00
N ASN A 261 -24.49 23.92 -6.31
CA ASN A 261 -24.35 25.09 -7.20
C ASN A 261 -23.31 26.10 -6.72
N ILE A 262 -22.10 25.63 -6.43
CA ILE A 262 -20.99 26.44 -5.92
C ILE A 262 -20.51 27.36 -7.05
N LYS A 263 -20.58 28.70 -6.84
CA LYS A 263 -20.20 29.71 -7.85
C LYS A 263 -18.73 30.11 -7.78
N SER A 264 -18.13 29.99 -6.60
CA SER A 264 -16.70 30.30 -6.41
C SER A 264 -15.83 29.23 -7.06
N PRO A 265 -14.65 29.59 -7.60
CA PRO A 265 -13.76 28.65 -8.26
C PRO A 265 -13.16 27.66 -7.24
N PHE A 266 -12.98 26.42 -7.68
CA PHE A 266 -12.22 25.38 -6.99
C PHE A 266 -11.80 24.29 -7.98
N GLU A 267 -10.83 23.46 -7.62
CA GLU A 267 -10.34 22.36 -8.42
C GLU A 267 -10.37 21.04 -7.63
N ILE A 268 -10.74 19.95 -8.29
CA ILE A 268 -10.50 18.58 -7.81
C ILE A 268 -9.56 17.90 -8.81
N ARG A 269 -8.32 17.71 -8.40
CA ARG A 269 -7.26 17.12 -9.23
C ARG A 269 -7.13 15.63 -8.98
N ILE A 270 -7.24 14.81 -10.02
CA ILE A 270 -7.05 13.37 -9.95
C ILE A 270 -5.60 13.04 -10.32
N ILE A 271 -4.90 12.37 -9.40
CA ILE A 271 -3.50 11.98 -9.56
C ILE A 271 -3.39 10.45 -9.54
N GLY A 272 -3.13 9.87 -10.71
CA GLY A 272 -2.95 8.42 -10.86
C GLY A 272 -4.21 7.57 -11.00
N MET A 273 -5.40 8.16 -11.04
CA MET A 273 -6.67 7.47 -11.31
C MET A 273 -7.05 7.46 -12.79
N ASP A 274 -8.06 6.62 -13.10
CA ASP A 274 -8.75 6.66 -14.37
C ASP A 274 -9.49 8.01 -14.57
N ASN A 275 -9.28 8.65 -15.71
CA ASN A 275 -9.78 9.99 -16.03
C ASN A 275 -11.19 10.01 -16.66
N ARG A 276 -11.88 8.87 -16.74
CA ARG A 276 -13.16 8.74 -17.46
C ARG A 276 -14.25 9.70 -16.99
N SER A 277 -14.17 10.22 -15.78
CA SER A 277 -15.16 11.11 -15.18
C SER A 277 -14.78 12.59 -15.24
N THR A 278 -13.57 12.95 -15.67
CA THR A 278 -13.06 14.34 -15.59
C THR A 278 -13.77 15.29 -16.54
N SER A 279 -14.15 14.80 -17.71
CA SER A 279 -14.87 15.62 -18.72
C SER A 279 -16.31 15.98 -18.32
N LEU A 280 -16.86 15.37 -17.27
CA LEU A 280 -18.25 15.54 -16.87
C LEU A 280 -18.47 16.74 -15.93
N PHE A 281 -17.42 17.24 -15.28
CA PHE A 281 -17.51 18.30 -14.28
C PHE A 281 -16.40 19.34 -14.51
N PRO A 282 -16.75 20.64 -14.59
CA PRO A 282 -15.82 21.70 -15.00
C PRO A 282 -14.68 21.97 -14.00
N TRP A 283 -14.83 21.55 -12.74
CA TRP A 283 -13.82 21.69 -11.69
C TRP A 283 -12.87 20.49 -11.57
N MET A 284 -13.05 19.45 -12.39
CA MET A 284 -12.21 18.26 -12.34
C MET A 284 -11.09 18.32 -13.36
N THR A 285 -9.88 17.98 -12.92
CA THR A 285 -8.69 17.83 -13.77
C THR A 285 -8.01 16.48 -13.56
N CYS A 286 -7.35 15.94 -14.58
CA CYS A 286 -6.55 14.72 -14.49
C CYS A 286 -5.24 14.88 -15.27
N PRO A 287 -4.23 15.60 -14.71
CA PRO A 287 -2.96 15.85 -15.39
C PRO A 287 -2.20 14.57 -15.74
N SER A 288 -2.43 13.49 -14.99
CA SER A 288 -1.81 12.18 -15.21
C SER A 288 -2.39 11.41 -16.39
N ASN A 289 -3.58 11.79 -16.89
CA ASN A 289 -4.34 11.00 -17.87
C ASN A 289 -4.47 9.51 -17.50
N GLY A 290 -4.60 9.21 -16.21
CA GLY A 290 -4.73 7.85 -15.68
C GLY A 290 -3.43 7.03 -15.70
N ARG A 291 -2.30 7.60 -16.09
CA ARG A 291 -0.99 6.93 -16.03
C ARG A 291 -0.37 7.00 -14.62
N ASN A 292 0.50 6.05 -14.33
CA ASN A 292 1.36 6.15 -13.17
C ASN A 292 2.38 7.27 -13.36
N LEU A 293 2.48 8.14 -12.38
CA LEU A 293 3.41 9.27 -12.38
C LEU A 293 4.74 8.87 -11.75
N LEU A 294 5.82 9.46 -12.23
CA LEU A 294 7.09 9.45 -11.53
C LEU A 294 6.97 10.32 -10.27
N ARG A 295 7.80 10.02 -9.25
CA ARG A 295 7.78 10.73 -7.97
C ARG A 295 7.86 12.26 -8.15
N LYS A 296 8.81 12.74 -8.92
CA LYS A 296 8.98 14.19 -9.20
C LYS A 296 7.76 14.83 -9.88
N GLU A 297 7.12 14.11 -10.80
CA GLU A 297 5.88 14.59 -11.44
C GLU A 297 4.74 14.71 -10.42
N MET A 298 4.62 13.73 -9.53
CA MET A 298 3.61 13.74 -8.48
C MET A 298 3.86 14.90 -7.50
N GLU A 299 5.11 15.12 -7.10
CA GLU A 299 5.49 16.22 -6.20
C GLU A 299 5.13 17.59 -6.79
N ILE A 300 5.36 17.79 -8.09
CA ILE A 300 4.97 19.03 -8.79
C ILE A 300 3.44 19.22 -8.72
N LEU A 301 2.68 18.15 -8.92
CA LEU A 301 1.21 18.21 -8.90
C LEU A 301 0.62 18.39 -7.50
N LEU A 302 1.40 18.12 -6.47
CA LEU A 302 0.97 18.24 -5.07
C LEU A 302 1.31 19.58 -4.42
N LYS A 303 2.22 20.36 -4.99
CA LYS A 303 2.75 21.60 -4.38
C LYS A 303 1.67 22.62 -4.00
N ASP A 304 0.61 22.70 -4.80
CA ASP A 304 -0.46 23.70 -4.67
C ASP A 304 -1.81 23.06 -4.20
N ILE A 305 -1.79 21.85 -3.68
CA ILE A 305 -2.98 21.17 -3.16
C ILE A 305 -3.17 21.49 -1.68
N ASP A 306 -4.38 21.91 -1.34
CA ASP A 306 -4.77 22.24 0.04
C ASP A 306 -5.25 21.00 0.82
N PHE A 307 -6.03 20.13 0.18
CA PHE A 307 -6.59 18.93 0.80
C PHE A 307 -6.53 17.71 -0.10
N ASN A 308 -6.27 16.57 0.50
CA ASN A 308 -6.44 15.27 -0.14
C ASN A 308 -7.80 14.66 0.24
N LEU A 309 -8.61 14.29 -0.75
CA LEU A 309 -9.91 13.64 -0.57
C LEU A 309 -9.70 12.12 -0.46
N ILE A 310 -10.06 11.55 0.68
CA ILE A 310 -9.98 10.10 0.93
C ILE A 310 -11.39 9.51 0.86
N LEU A 311 -11.67 8.83 -0.26
CA LEU A 311 -12.99 8.30 -0.60
C LEU A 311 -13.08 6.80 -0.30
N TYR A 312 -12.94 6.42 0.99
CA TYR A 312 -13.02 5.02 1.41
C TYR A 312 -14.36 4.72 2.07
N THR A 313 -14.90 3.54 1.81
CA THR A 313 -16.02 3.00 2.56
C THR A 313 -15.59 2.61 3.99
N LYS A 314 -16.54 2.54 4.91
CA LYS A 314 -16.29 2.30 6.35
C LYS A 314 -15.56 0.97 6.63
N ASP A 315 -15.74 -0.02 5.79
CA ASP A 315 -15.17 -1.37 5.92
C ASP A 315 -13.80 -1.54 5.27
N ARG A 316 -13.32 -0.53 4.54
CA ARG A 316 -12.05 -0.61 3.81
C ARG A 316 -10.85 -0.39 4.74
N TYR A 317 -9.77 -1.13 4.53
CA TYR A 317 -8.51 -1.05 5.28
C TYR A 317 -8.60 -1.42 6.76
N ASN A 318 -9.56 -2.26 7.17
CA ASN A 318 -9.64 -2.73 8.55
C ASN A 318 -8.46 -3.61 8.96
N LEU A 319 -7.93 -4.40 8.03
CA LEU A 319 -6.81 -5.32 8.24
C LEU A 319 -5.66 -5.10 7.27
N SER A 320 -5.61 -3.93 6.62
CA SER A 320 -4.53 -3.51 5.74
C SER A 320 -4.21 -2.03 5.95
N CYS A 321 -3.06 -1.56 5.45
CA CYS A 321 -2.66 -0.16 5.52
C CYS A 321 -2.97 0.55 4.21
N SER A 322 -3.38 1.81 4.30
CA SER A 322 -3.58 2.66 3.12
C SER A 322 -2.30 3.42 2.76
N ALA A 323 -1.76 3.16 1.59
CA ALA A 323 -0.63 3.92 1.06
C ALA A 323 -0.98 5.42 0.85
N SER A 324 -2.20 5.72 0.41
CA SER A 324 -2.64 7.11 0.17
C SER A 324 -2.66 7.96 1.45
N ILE A 325 -3.02 7.37 2.61
CA ILE A 325 -2.94 8.07 3.89
C ILE A 325 -1.49 8.32 4.28
N MET A 326 -0.65 7.31 4.10
CA MET A 326 0.78 7.43 4.42
C MET A 326 1.46 8.47 3.51
N GLU A 327 1.07 8.54 2.24
CA GLU A 327 1.53 9.59 1.34
C GLU A 327 1.02 10.98 1.76
N ALA A 328 -0.26 11.12 2.15
CA ALA A 328 -0.79 12.36 2.67
C ALA A 328 0.01 12.84 3.91
N ILE A 329 0.34 11.93 4.83
CA ILE A 329 1.18 12.23 5.99
C ILE A 329 2.61 12.62 5.55
N SER A 330 3.21 11.90 4.61
CA SER A 330 4.57 12.14 4.11
C SER A 330 4.72 13.50 3.45
N TYR A 331 3.70 13.93 2.72
CA TYR A 331 3.66 15.22 2.04
C TYR A 331 3.01 16.34 2.85
N CYS A 332 2.68 16.08 4.11
CA CYS A 332 1.95 17.03 4.98
C CYS A 332 0.69 17.60 4.32
N GLN A 333 -0.05 16.75 3.60
CA GLN A 333 -1.28 17.11 2.91
C GLN A 333 -2.50 16.90 3.84
N PRO A 334 -3.21 17.95 4.27
CA PRO A 334 -4.46 17.82 5.01
C PRO A 334 -5.46 16.93 4.29
N ILE A 335 -6.28 16.19 5.02
CA ILE A 335 -7.25 15.27 4.44
C ILE A 335 -8.69 15.69 4.70
N ILE A 336 -9.57 15.37 3.76
CA ILE A 336 -11.03 15.33 3.99
C ILE A 336 -11.45 13.89 3.68
N HIS A 337 -12.03 13.21 4.66
CA HIS A 337 -12.30 11.78 4.53
C HIS A 337 -13.70 11.40 4.98
N LEU A 338 -14.22 10.33 4.40
CA LEU A 338 -15.42 9.67 4.92
C LEU A 338 -15.06 8.89 6.19
N GLU A 339 -16.05 8.72 7.09
CA GLU A 339 -15.88 7.93 8.31
C GLU A 339 -15.30 6.55 8.00
N ASN A 340 -14.09 6.31 8.51
CA ASN A 340 -13.38 5.06 8.31
C ASN A 340 -12.43 4.80 9.49
N PRO A 341 -12.52 3.65 10.18
CA PRO A 341 -11.73 3.36 11.38
C PRO A 341 -10.22 3.41 11.18
N CYS A 342 -9.73 3.05 9.99
CA CYS A 342 -8.30 3.14 9.67
C CYS A 342 -7.84 4.60 9.66
N ILE A 343 -8.62 5.49 9.04
CA ILE A 343 -8.28 6.91 8.96
C ILE A 343 -8.43 7.57 10.31
N SER A 344 -9.50 7.25 11.05
CA SER A 344 -9.73 7.78 12.40
C SER A 344 -8.59 7.44 13.35
N TYR A 345 -7.95 6.27 13.18
CA TYR A 345 -6.73 5.93 13.92
C TYR A 345 -5.60 6.94 13.69
N TYR A 346 -5.38 7.36 12.44
CA TYR A 346 -4.34 8.37 12.13
C TYR A 346 -4.78 9.79 12.51
N ASN A 347 -6.06 10.05 12.64
CA ASN A 347 -6.62 11.35 13.04
C ASN A 347 -6.64 11.56 14.57
N GLN A 348 -6.41 10.51 15.37
CA GLN A 348 -6.37 10.61 16.84
C GLN A 348 -5.24 11.53 17.34
N ASN A 349 -5.51 12.22 18.46
CA ASN A 349 -4.59 13.08 19.22
C ASN A 349 -4.11 14.36 18.52
N ASN A 350 -4.08 14.40 17.21
CA ASN A 350 -3.71 15.58 16.42
C ASN A 350 -4.46 15.50 15.11
N THR A 351 -5.51 16.28 14.97
CA THR A 351 -6.33 16.29 13.76
C THR A 351 -5.52 16.68 12.55
N ILE A 352 -5.64 15.91 11.49
CA ILE A 352 -4.92 16.11 10.23
C ILE A 352 -5.84 16.51 9.08
N GLY A 353 -7.08 16.85 9.40
CA GLY A 353 -8.10 17.22 8.43
C GLY A 353 -9.51 17.06 8.96
N TYR A 354 -10.46 16.91 8.07
CA TYR A 354 -11.90 16.85 8.36
C TYR A 354 -12.47 15.44 8.19
N ASP A 355 -13.23 15.00 9.18
CA ASP A 355 -14.00 13.76 9.17
C ASP A 355 -15.46 14.07 8.71
N CYS A 356 -15.97 13.26 7.80
CA CYS A 356 -17.29 13.40 7.20
C CYS A 356 -18.05 12.07 7.31
N ILE A 357 -19.25 12.12 7.87
CA ILE A 357 -20.05 10.90 8.08
C ILE A 357 -20.55 10.28 6.76
N ASP A 358 -20.76 11.12 5.73
CA ASP A 358 -21.28 10.73 4.42
C ASP A 358 -20.82 11.70 3.31
N LEU A 359 -21.23 11.41 2.07
CA LEU A 359 -20.89 12.23 0.91
C LEU A 359 -21.53 13.62 0.95
N LEU A 360 -22.72 13.75 1.53
CA LEU A 360 -23.39 15.05 1.64
C LEU A 360 -22.64 15.96 2.62
N SER A 361 -22.23 15.42 3.77
CA SER A 361 -21.41 16.17 4.75
C SER A 361 -20.05 16.53 4.16
N MET A 362 -19.44 15.66 3.36
CA MET A 362 -18.19 15.95 2.64
C MET A 362 -18.38 17.07 1.61
N ALA A 363 -19.42 17.01 0.79
CA ALA A 363 -19.72 18.04 -0.19
C ALA A 363 -20.01 19.40 0.47
N ASN A 364 -20.76 19.42 1.59
CA ASN A 364 -20.98 20.63 2.37
C ASN A 364 -19.69 21.17 3.00
N ARG A 365 -18.77 20.29 3.43
CA ARG A 365 -17.45 20.69 3.92
C ARG A 365 -16.64 21.36 2.80
N ILE A 366 -16.59 20.76 1.61
CA ILE A 366 -15.94 21.34 0.43
C ILE A 366 -16.55 22.70 0.12
N LYS A 367 -17.88 22.82 0.06
CA LYS A 367 -18.58 24.10 -0.17
C LYS A 367 -18.17 25.15 0.87
N LYS A 368 -18.14 24.80 2.16
CA LYS A 368 -17.73 25.73 3.25
C LYS A 368 -16.29 26.21 3.04
N ILE A 369 -15.37 25.33 2.70
CA ILE A 369 -13.97 25.66 2.40
C ILE A 369 -13.90 26.63 1.22
N VAL A 370 -14.59 26.33 0.12
CA VAL A 370 -14.60 27.15 -1.09
C VAL A 370 -15.13 28.55 -0.82
N LEU A 371 -16.19 28.68 -0.04
CA LEU A 371 -16.80 29.98 0.27
C LEU A 371 -15.99 30.81 1.27
N ASN A 372 -15.20 30.19 2.15
CA ASN A 372 -14.47 30.85 3.23
C ASN A 372 -12.96 30.57 3.16
N TYR A 373 -12.39 30.43 1.96
CA TYR A 373 -11.04 29.93 1.76
C TYR A 373 -9.96 30.69 2.55
N ASN A 374 -10.03 32.02 2.58
CA ASN A 374 -9.07 32.84 3.33
C ASN A 374 -9.04 32.54 4.83
N GLN A 375 -10.19 32.20 5.41
CA GLN A 375 -10.29 31.81 6.81
C GLN A 375 -9.81 30.37 7.03
N GLU A 376 -9.98 29.52 6.02
CA GLU A 376 -9.58 28.12 6.06
C GLU A 376 -8.05 27.93 6.05
N ILE A 377 -7.29 28.89 5.54
CA ILE A 377 -5.82 28.85 5.54
C ILE A 377 -5.25 28.58 6.94
N ILE A 378 -5.84 29.16 7.99
CA ILE A 378 -5.41 28.94 9.37
C ILE A 378 -5.57 27.47 9.77
N ASN A 379 -6.69 26.86 9.39
CA ASN A 379 -6.92 25.44 9.68
C ASN A 379 -5.97 24.55 8.88
N ILE A 380 -5.73 24.87 7.60
CA ILE A 380 -4.78 24.17 6.73
C ILE A 380 -3.40 24.14 7.38
N GLU A 381 -2.89 25.28 7.84
CA GLU A 381 -1.57 25.36 8.49
C GLU A 381 -1.52 24.58 9.81
N ASN A 382 -2.59 24.58 10.60
CA ASN A 382 -2.69 23.76 11.80
C ASN A 382 -2.68 22.26 11.47
N PHE A 383 -3.37 21.83 10.42
CA PHE A 383 -3.34 20.44 9.97
C PHE A 383 -1.95 20.05 9.46
N LYS A 384 -1.29 20.91 8.67
CA LYS A 384 0.10 20.69 8.21
C LYS A 384 1.08 20.53 9.36
N PHE A 385 0.95 21.36 10.39
CA PHE A 385 1.76 21.24 11.61
C PHE A 385 1.55 19.89 12.30
N ASN A 386 0.32 19.42 12.43
CA ASN A 386 0.00 18.12 13.02
C ASN A 386 0.49 16.96 12.13
N LEU A 387 0.36 17.09 10.82
CA LEU A 387 0.87 16.13 9.85
C LEU A 387 2.39 16.01 9.93
N ASN A 388 3.10 17.13 10.11
CA ASN A 388 4.55 17.11 10.29
C ASN A 388 4.96 16.33 11.55
N LYS A 389 4.25 16.49 12.67
CA LYS A 389 4.47 15.68 13.87
C LYS A 389 4.29 14.18 13.60
N LYS A 390 3.22 13.80 12.85
CA LYS A 390 2.98 12.41 12.46
C LYS A 390 4.04 11.90 11.46
N ARG A 391 4.43 12.73 10.50
CA ARG A 391 5.50 12.43 9.56
C ARG A 391 6.81 12.08 10.29
N LEU A 392 7.20 12.88 11.26
CA LEU A 392 8.35 12.61 12.11
C LEU A 392 8.18 11.32 12.92
N PHE A 393 6.99 11.10 13.51
CA PHE A 393 6.71 9.88 14.26
C PHE A 393 6.85 8.61 13.38
N PHE A 394 6.35 8.64 12.15
CA PHE A 394 6.41 7.50 11.21
C PHE A 394 7.73 7.43 10.43
N SER A 395 8.64 8.39 10.61
CA SER A 395 9.94 8.33 9.94
C SER A 395 10.71 7.06 10.32
N PRO A 396 11.43 6.45 9.40
CA PRO A 396 12.17 5.21 9.66
C PRO A 396 13.13 5.33 10.85
N ASP A 397 13.79 6.47 11.03
CA ASP A 397 14.72 6.70 12.17
C ASP A 397 14.01 6.61 13.52
N ASN A 398 12.82 7.21 13.64
CA ASN A 398 12.04 7.16 14.88
C ASN A 398 11.41 5.78 15.13
N GLN A 399 11.36 4.93 14.12
CA GLN A 399 10.84 3.56 14.22
C GLN A 399 11.93 2.51 14.52
N ILE A 400 13.21 2.86 14.43
CA ILE A 400 14.34 1.91 14.61
C ILE A 400 14.22 1.09 15.90
N GLN A 401 13.84 1.69 17.02
CA GLN A 401 13.73 0.98 18.29
C GLN A 401 12.59 -0.05 18.28
N LEU A 402 11.45 0.27 17.67
CA LEU A 402 10.34 -0.68 17.50
C LEU A 402 10.77 -1.86 16.62
N PHE A 403 11.41 -1.58 15.50
CA PHE A 403 11.95 -2.63 14.61
C PHE A 403 13.00 -3.48 15.32
N LYS A 404 13.92 -2.87 16.07
CA LYS A 404 14.93 -3.60 16.86
C LYS A 404 14.29 -4.56 17.84
N LYS A 405 13.23 -4.12 18.55
CA LYS A 405 12.48 -4.98 19.47
C LYS A 405 11.88 -6.18 18.74
N VAL A 406 11.25 -5.95 17.59
CA VAL A 406 10.55 -6.98 16.83
C VAL A 406 11.54 -7.96 16.15
N PHE A 407 12.61 -7.45 15.57
CA PHE A 407 13.60 -8.30 14.88
C PHE A 407 14.53 -9.07 15.83
N ASN A 408 14.64 -8.67 17.10
CA ASN A 408 15.45 -9.37 18.08
C ASN A 408 14.62 -10.29 19.00
N ALA A 409 13.29 -10.22 18.88
CA ALA A 409 12.36 -11.09 19.61
C ALA A 409 12.54 -12.58 19.25
#